data_5cd55ca3f74b76255b21e06ce1b52d47
#
_entry.id   5cd55ca3f74b76255b21e06ce1b52d47
#
_cell.length_a   1.000
_cell.length_b   1.000
_cell.length_c   1.000
_cell.angle_alpha   90.00
_cell.angle_beta   90.00
_cell.angle_gamma   90.00
#
_symmetry.space_group_name_H-M   'P 1'
#
loop_
_entity.id
_entity.type
_entity.pdbx_description
1 polymer ?
#
loop_
_entity_poly.entity_id
_entity_poly.type
_entity_poly.pdbx_seq_one_letter_code
_entity_poly.pdbx_strand_id
1 'polypeptide(L)'
;MELIGHWPLWDAAKALRDPVAALIFPAIEPAIPEALEDALDHHRPGAWDHHVLTAPRIFRLELLQASQPHQTFQETLREVWQAWRHAGLVGSAIPSSSALAQARARQPTWPLEAFFRHTAAASHRWPRHPLCPEHRLRAIDGVPLLLPRTPPNLAHFGTTRSQHGDAYYPQAVAVWASQVPGFVVTAQYLGRACESDQSVAPDMLNRLVEPGDLVLGDGHFGTYPCIAVIQRRQAFHLLRASGTFIPEKHRIGPGDPEDADLVVIPTPYIRCYYRKMALPKALPLRAVTLEIPARDDLNHTQCAVFLTNLPRDVFPRQRLTTLTPLRWGEETLHNDIKTRLGLGEIRSGDPAGVRREILAHLCLSNLLRLFLATANPFAPWEGSFTAARSALAQANHQLRWQPQHRNLILHVLAEMIRSQPLDVRPDRTEPRRKRPDRRPYPVFKTPRAEWRRARKAG
;
A
#
# COMPACT_ATOMS: atom_id res chain seq x y z
N MET A 1 24.07 0.02 -20.04
CA MET A 1 23.25 1.23 -20.34
C MET A 1 21.83 0.91 -20.79
N GLU A 2 21.61 -0.17 -21.52
CA GLU A 2 20.25 -0.57 -21.98
C GLU A 2 19.21 -0.84 -20.88
N LEU A 3 19.62 -1.31 -19.72
CA LEU A 3 18.71 -1.66 -18.61
C LEU A 3 18.02 -0.45 -17.97
N ILE A 4 18.68 0.70 -17.90
CA ILE A 4 18.11 1.92 -17.30
C ILE A 4 17.11 2.55 -18.26
N GLY A 5 17.32 2.44 -19.58
CA GLY A 5 16.41 2.93 -20.61
C GLY A 5 15.07 2.20 -20.69
N HIS A 6 14.95 1.02 -20.06
CA HIS A 6 13.73 0.23 -20.00
C HIS A 6 12.89 0.41 -18.73
N TRP A 7 13.33 1.22 -17.79
CA TRP A 7 12.55 1.49 -16.58
C TRP A 7 11.32 2.35 -16.92
N PRO A 8 10.10 1.87 -16.71
CA PRO A 8 8.88 2.51 -17.20
C PRO A 8 8.64 3.93 -16.71
N LEU A 9 9.34 4.37 -15.67
CA LEU A 9 9.25 5.70 -15.07
C LEU A 9 10.59 6.45 -15.09
N TRP A 10 11.66 5.86 -15.65
CA TRP A 10 13.01 6.36 -15.42
C TRP A 10 13.54 7.10 -16.64
N ASP A 11 13.73 8.38 -16.54
CA ASP A 11 14.42 9.19 -17.53
C ASP A 11 15.80 9.61 -16.98
N ALA A 12 16.84 8.86 -17.36
CA ALA A 12 18.20 9.15 -16.97
C ALA A 12 18.74 10.47 -17.58
N ALA A 13 18.14 10.92 -18.68
CA ALA A 13 18.52 12.16 -19.38
C ALA A 13 17.77 13.38 -18.84
N LYS A 14 16.84 13.21 -17.93
CA LYS A 14 16.05 14.30 -17.35
C LYS A 14 16.90 15.40 -16.78
N ALA A 15 16.71 16.62 -17.25
CA ALA A 15 17.37 17.81 -16.73
C ALA A 15 16.85 18.11 -15.31
N LEU A 16 17.80 18.39 -14.39
CA LEU A 16 17.46 18.74 -13.01
C LEU A 16 17.07 20.23 -12.95
N ARG A 17 15.82 20.54 -12.64
CA ARG A 17 15.27 21.91 -12.57
C ARG A 17 15.71 22.66 -11.32
N ASP A 18 15.63 22.00 -10.15
CA ASP A 18 16.13 22.51 -8.88
C ASP A 18 17.27 21.60 -8.40
N PRO A 19 18.54 22.00 -8.57
CA PRO A 19 19.68 21.22 -8.10
C PRO A 19 19.64 20.94 -6.60
N VAL A 20 19.09 21.85 -5.82
CA VAL A 20 18.93 21.68 -4.37
C VAL A 20 17.89 20.62 -4.04
N ALA A 21 16.72 20.67 -4.70
CA ALA A 21 15.68 19.66 -4.53
C ALA A 21 16.19 18.28 -4.99
N ALA A 22 16.89 18.22 -6.11
CA ALA A 22 17.43 16.98 -6.67
C ALA A 22 18.41 16.25 -5.76
N LEU A 23 19.16 16.96 -4.91
CA LEU A 23 20.07 16.35 -3.93
C LEU A 23 19.36 15.78 -2.70
N ILE A 24 18.06 16.01 -2.54
CA ILE A 24 17.30 15.44 -1.42
C ILE A 24 17.18 13.93 -1.59
N PHE A 25 16.68 13.49 -2.73
CA PHE A 25 16.47 12.08 -3.04
C PHE A 25 16.89 11.78 -4.49
N PRO A 26 18.18 11.95 -4.83
CA PRO A 26 18.66 11.90 -6.22
C PRO A 26 18.39 10.58 -6.92
N ALA A 27 18.27 9.49 -6.18
CA ALA A 27 17.99 8.18 -6.75
C ALA A 27 16.58 8.06 -7.37
N ILE A 28 15.60 8.88 -6.96
CA ILE A 28 14.23 8.85 -7.50
C ILE A 28 13.93 9.98 -8.49
N GLU A 29 14.83 10.95 -8.65
CA GLU A 29 14.61 12.11 -9.53
C GLU A 29 14.16 11.71 -10.95
N PRO A 30 14.75 10.67 -11.57
CA PRO A 30 14.32 10.23 -12.89
C PRO A 30 12.88 9.74 -12.96
N ALA A 31 12.31 9.32 -11.83
CA ALA A 31 10.95 8.80 -11.76
C ALA A 31 9.88 9.89 -11.51
N ILE A 32 10.29 11.13 -11.20
CA ILE A 32 9.35 12.24 -10.96
C ILE A 32 8.93 12.82 -12.31
N PRO A 33 7.61 12.78 -12.68
CA PRO A 33 7.17 13.27 -13.96
C PRO A 33 7.29 14.80 -14.07
N GLU A 34 7.65 15.30 -15.25
CA GLU A 34 7.81 16.75 -15.50
C GLU A 34 6.56 17.55 -15.17
N ALA A 35 5.39 17.05 -15.56
CA ALA A 35 4.12 17.72 -15.25
C ALA A 35 3.88 17.89 -13.75
N LEU A 36 4.39 16.99 -12.90
CA LEU A 36 4.35 17.14 -11.45
C LEU A 36 5.33 18.20 -10.97
N GLU A 37 6.52 18.27 -11.56
CA GLU A 37 7.51 19.32 -11.25
C GLU A 37 6.98 20.70 -11.63
N ASP A 38 6.40 20.85 -12.83
CA ASP A 38 5.75 22.07 -13.26
C ASP A 38 4.68 22.52 -12.27
N ALA A 39 3.81 21.60 -11.86
CA ALA A 39 2.75 21.90 -10.91
C ALA A 39 3.29 22.29 -9.51
N LEU A 40 4.38 21.65 -9.06
CA LEU A 40 5.03 21.99 -7.80
C LEU A 40 5.73 23.37 -7.84
N ASP A 41 6.38 23.68 -8.93
CA ASP A 41 7.09 24.97 -9.10
C ASP A 41 6.11 26.15 -9.18
N HIS A 42 4.93 25.95 -9.77
CA HIS A 42 3.86 26.95 -9.84
C HIS A 42 3.01 27.01 -8.56
N HIS A 43 3.16 26.04 -7.67
CA HIS A 43 2.39 26.02 -6.43
C HIS A 43 2.92 27.05 -5.43
N ARG A 44 2.22 28.16 -5.30
CA ARG A 44 2.49 29.26 -4.37
C ARG A 44 1.39 29.32 -3.32
N PRO A 45 1.40 28.51 -2.26
CA PRO A 45 0.37 28.58 -1.23
C PRO A 45 0.58 29.84 -0.39
N GLY A 46 -0.26 30.87 -0.61
CA GLY A 46 -0.37 32.07 0.23
C GLY A 46 0.96 32.68 0.68
N ALA A 47 1.07 33.08 1.93
CA ALA A 47 2.28 33.67 2.54
C ALA A 47 3.43 32.65 2.79
N TRP A 48 3.65 31.69 1.90
CA TRP A 48 4.79 30.77 1.99
C TRP A 48 6.05 31.43 1.44
N ASP A 49 6.69 32.20 2.28
CA ASP A 49 7.87 32.99 1.95
C ASP A 49 9.19 32.28 2.39
N HIS A 50 9.18 30.96 2.48
CA HIS A 50 10.36 30.20 2.92
C HIS A 50 11.23 29.80 1.72
N HIS A 51 12.29 30.57 1.44
CA HIS A 51 13.18 30.36 0.31
C HIS A 51 13.91 29.00 0.28
N VAL A 52 13.99 28.31 1.42
CA VAL A 52 14.73 27.04 1.55
C VAL A 52 13.81 25.83 1.54
N LEU A 53 12.70 25.86 2.30
CA LEU A 53 11.76 24.72 2.43
C LEU A 53 10.58 24.92 1.46
N THR A 54 10.83 24.88 0.16
CA THR A 54 9.83 25.02 -0.91
C THR A 54 8.99 23.75 -1.07
N ALA A 55 7.85 23.84 -1.76
CA ALA A 55 6.97 22.69 -2.01
C ALA A 55 7.69 21.53 -2.70
N PRO A 56 8.49 21.73 -3.76
CA PRO A 56 9.26 20.66 -4.39
C PRO A 56 10.23 19.96 -3.41
N ARG A 57 10.83 20.72 -2.51
CA ARG A 57 11.81 20.19 -1.53
C ARG A 57 11.11 19.41 -0.41
N ILE A 58 9.98 19.92 0.11
CA ILE A 58 9.20 19.19 1.12
C ILE A 58 8.65 17.88 0.56
N PHE A 59 8.13 17.88 -0.68
CA PHE A 59 7.68 16.67 -1.36
C PHE A 59 8.77 15.59 -1.37
N ARG A 60 9.99 15.93 -1.77
CA ARG A 60 11.12 15.00 -1.80
C ARG A 60 11.59 14.56 -0.41
N LEU A 61 11.55 15.47 0.56
CA LEU A 61 11.85 15.15 1.96
C LEU A 61 10.85 14.15 2.55
N GLU A 62 9.57 14.24 2.21
CA GLU A 62 8.54 13.29 2.67
C GLU A 62 8.78 11.89 2.07
N LEU A 63 9.17 11.80 0.81
CA LEU A 63 9.55 10.53 0.18
C LEU A 63 10.86 9.94 0.76
N LEU A 64 11.86 10.79 1.00
CA LEU A 64 13.12 10.37 1.62
C LEU A 64 12.88 9.87 3.05
N GLN A 65 12.05 10.58 3.83
CA GLN A 65 11.68 10.17 5.18
C GLN A 65 11.04 8.78 5.21
N ALA A 66 10.16 8.46 4.25
CA ALA A 66 9.56 7.13 4.13
C ALA A 66 10.59 6.02 3.88
N SER A 67 11.77 6.35 3.31
CA SER A 67 12.88 5.40 3.13
C SER A 67 13.73 5.19 4.39
N GLN A 68 13.57 6.05 5.38
CA GLN A 68 14.40 6.10 6.61
C GLN A 68 13.53 5.93 7.88
N PRO A 69 12.96 4.73 8.14
CA PRO A 69 11.95 4.52 9.18
C PRO A 69 12.43 4.83 10.60
N HIS A 70 13.74 4.79 10.84
CA HIS A 70 14.31 4.99 12.17
C HIS A 70 14.77 6.44 12.44
N GLN A 71 14.76 7.30 11.42
CA GLN A 71 15.14 8.71 11.56
C GLN A 71 13.92 9.60 11.82
N THR A 72 14.14 10.69 12.54
CA THR A 72 13.18 11.79 12.63
C THR A 72 13.26 12.65 11.38
N PHE A 73 12.23 13.43 11.10
CA PHE A 73 12.21 14.36 9.95
C PHE A 73 13.34 15.40 10.04
N GLN A 74 13.71 15.79 11.26
CA GLN A 74 14.83 16.72 11.50
C GLN A 74 16.19 16.08 11.23
N GLU A 75 16.36 14.81 11.54
CA GLU A 75 17.58 14.07 11.21
C GLU A 75 17.74 13.89 9.72
N THR A 76 16.65 13.53 9.02
CA THR A 76 16.63 13.47 7.56
C THR A 76 17.00 14.82 6.93
N LEU A 77 16.46 15.94 7.45
CA LEU A 77 16.83 17.28 6.98
C LEU A 77 18.31 17.59 7.24
N ARG A 78 18.84 17.21 8.42
CA ARG A 78 20.25 17.44 8.75
C ARG A 78 21.21 16.74 7.79
N GLU A 79 20.91 15.48 7.44
CA GLU A 79 21.68 14.72 6.47
C GLU A 79 21.71 15.41 5.10
N VAL A 80 20.54 15.82 4.61
CA VAL A 80 20.41 16.55 3.34
C VAL A 80 21.11 17.91 3.41
N TRP A 81 20.99 18.61 4.53
CA TRP A 81 21.59 19.93 4.73
C TRP A 81 23.11 19.91 4.63
N GLN A 82 23.75 18.86 5.12
CA GLN A 82 25.20 18.69 5.00
C GLN A 82 25.63 18.59 3.53
N ALA A 83 24.90 17.83 2.72
CA ALA A 83 25.18 17.74 1.28
C ALA A 83 24.97 19.08 0.57
N TRP A 84 23.91 19.83 0.90
CA TRP A 84 23.65 21.16 0.35
C TRP A 84 24.76 22.17 0.72
N ARG A 85 25.23 22.12 1.96
CA ARG A 85 26.36 22.95 2.39
C ARG A 85 27.65 22.62 1.64
N HIS A 86 27.94 21.36 1.48
CA HIS A 86 29.12 20.90 0.72
C HIS A 86 29.07 21.37 -0.73
N ALA A 87 27.87 21.36 -1.31
CA ALA A 87 27.64 21.87 -2.66
C ALA A 87 27.57 23.42 -2.75
N GLY A 88 27.73 24.15 -1.65
CA GLY A 88 27.66 25.61 -1.62
C GLY A 88 26.23 26.18 -1.85
N LEU A 89 25.18 25.36 -1.69
CA LEU A 89 23.80 25.73 -2.03
C LEU A 89 23.03 26.39 -0.89
N VAL A 90 23.49 26.25 0.35
CA VAL A 90 22.86 26.79 1.56
C VAL A 90 23.92 27.31 2.56
N GLY A 91 23.49 28.22 3.44
CA GLY A 91 24.32 28.74 4.53
C GLY A 91 24.50 27.73 5.68
N SER A 92 25.12 28.18 6.77
CA SER A 92 25.42 27.35 7.94
C SER A 92 24.20 27.03 8.80
N ALA A 93 23.19 27.88 8.83
CA ALA A 93 22.00 27.76 9.71
C ALA A 93 20.98 26.80 9.10
N ILE A 94 20.78 25.66 9.76
CA ILE A 94 19.72 24.72 9.40
C ILE A 94 18.36 25.22 9.92
N PRO A 95 17.24 25.04 9.17
CA PRO A 95 15.92 25.36 9.65
C PRO A 95 15.58 24.61 10.95
N SER A 96 14.89 25.28 11.87
CA SER A 96 14.45 24.66 13.11
C SER A 96 13.39 23.58 12.86
N SER A 97 13.20 22.67 13.83
CA SER A 97 12.14 21.67 13.78
C SER A 97 10.74 22.29 13.66
N SER A 98 10.52 23.46 14.27
CA SER A 98 9.28 24.22 14.16
C SER A 98 9.06 24.74 12.73
N ALA A 99 10.09 25.34 12.11
CA ALA A 99 10.01 25.82 10.73
C ALA A 99 9.73 24.66 9.75
N LEU A 100 10.38 23.52 9.95
CA LEU A 100 10.14 22.32 9.16
C LEU A 100 8.72 21.76 9.36
N ALA A 101 8.22 21.71 10.59
CA ALA A 101 6.85 21.29 10.88
C ALA A 101 5.81 22.23 10.23
N GLN A 102 6.03 23.54 10.28
CA GLN A 102 5.17 24.52 9.62
C GLN A 102 5.21 24.38 8.09
N ALA A 103 6.38 24.19 7.50
CA ALA A 103 6.50 23.97 6.05
C ALA A 103 5.75 22.70 5.62
N ARG A 104 5.88 21.61 6.37
CA ARG A 104 5.12 20.38 6.14
C ARG A 104 3.61 20.56 6.29
N ALA A 105 3.16 21.32 7.31
CA ALA A 105 1.74 21.56 7.53
C ALA A 105 1.08 22.34 6.36
N ARG A 106 1.85 23.18 5.66
CA ARG A 106 1.40 23.91 4.47
C ARG A 106 1.41 23.07 3.19
N GLN A 107 2.14 21.94 3.18
CA GLN A 107 2.23 21.07 2.02
C GLN A 107 0.88 20.38 1.77
N PRO A 108 0.26 20.53 0.59
CA PRO A 108 -0.96 19.81 0.25
C PRO A 108 -0.69 18.31 0.00
N THR A 109 -1.74 17.51 -0.04
CA THR A 109 -1.61 16.06 -0.32
C THR A 109 -1.48 15.75 -1.80
N TRP A 110 -1.96 16.64 -2.68
CA TRP A 110 -2.06 16.37 -4.12
C TRP A 110 -0.75 15.98 -4.81
N PRO A 111 0.46 16.48 -4.43
CA PRO A 111 1.70 16.06 -5.08
C PRO A 111 1.99 14.56 -4.87
N LEU A 112 1.80 14.08 -3.64
CA LEU A 112 1.96 12.67 -3.34
C LEU A 112 0.84 11.82 -3.98
N GLU A 113 -0.38 12.33 -4.05
CA GLU A 113 -1.49 11.68 -4.76
C GLU A 113 -1.22 11.57 -6.27
N ALA A 114 -0.67 12.63 -6.88
CA ALA A 114 -0.28 12.61 -8.28
C ALA A 114 0.86 11.62 -8.55
N PHE A 115 1.87 11.62 -7.69
CA PHE A 115 2.99 10.70 -7.81
C PHE A 115 2.58 9.24 -7.54
N PHE A 116 1.68 9.03 -6.59
CA PHE A 116 1.07 7.71 -6.37
C PHE A 116 0.35 7.19 -7.61
N ARG A 117 -0.52 8.02 -8.24
CA ARG A 117 -1.19 7.64 -9.50
C ARG A 117 -0.20 7.35 -10.61
N HIS A 118 0.86 8.14 -10.72
CA HIS A 118 1.91 7.93 -11.72
C HIS A 118 2.62 6.59 -11.54
N THR A 119 3.06 6.27 -10.32
CA THR A 119 3.70 4.98 -10.01
C THR A 119 2.74 3.80 -10.16
N ALA A 120 1.47 3.97 -9.80
CA ALA A 120 0.43 2.96 -9.99
C ALA A 120 0.19 2.66 -11.49
N ALA A 121 0.08 3.71 -12.31
CA ALA A 121 -0.15 3.57 -13.76
C ALA A 121 0.98 2.82 -14.48
N ALA A 122 2.22 2.93 -14.00
CA ALA A 122 3.35 2.20 -14.58
C ALA A 122 3.19 0.69 -14.52
N SER A 123 2.52 0.18 -13.51
CA SER A 123 2.26 -1.26 -13.37
C SER A 123 1.33 -1.84 -14.46
N HIS A 124 0.54 -0.99 -15.13
CA HIS A 124 -0.34 -1.43 -16.22
C HIS A 124 0.40 -2.02 -17.43
N ARG A 125 1.69 -1.70 -17.56
CA ARG A 125 2.56 -2.22 -18.62
C ARG A 125 3.19 -3.57 -18.28
N TRP A 126 2.98 -4.07 -17.08
CA TRP A 126 3.57 -5.34 -16.67
C TRP A 126 2.92 -6.55 -17.33
N PRO A 127 3.68 -7.62 -17.55
CA PRO A 127 3.11 -8.86 -18.03
C PRO A 127 2.07 -9.39 -17.04
N ARG A 128 1.08 -10.07 -17.56
CA ARG A 128 0.10 -10.76 -16.74
C ARG A 128 0.74 -11.96 -16.05
N HIS A 129 0.14 -12.40 -14.96
CA HIS A 129 0.66 -13.53 -14.20
C HIS A 129 0.58 -14.83 -15.05
N PRO A 130 1.64 -15.67 -15.12
CA PRO A 130 1.64 -16.87 -15.94
C PRO A 130 0.49 -17.86 -15.65
N LEU A 131 0.04 -17.95 -14.38
CA LEU A 131 -1.10 -18.80 -14.01
C LEU A 131 -2.46 -18.26 -14.48
N CYS A 132 -2.53 -16.97 -14.86
CA CYS A 132 -3.75 -16.32 -15.34
C CYS A 132 -3.44 -15.25 -16.39
N PRO A 133 -2.98 -15.65 -17.58
CA PRO A 133 -2.62 -14.71 -18.64
C PRO A 133 -3.84 -14.03 -19.28
N GLU A 134 -5.05 -14.55 -19.08
CA GLU A 134 -6.30 -14.01 -19.63
C GLU A 134 -6.72 -12.71 -18.92
N HIS A 135 -6.41 -12.61 -17.62
CA HIS A 135 -6.91 -11.53 -16.76
C HIS A 135 -5.78 -10.78 -16.08
N ARG A 136 -5.97 -9.48 -15.88
CA ARG A 136 -5.14 -8.72 -14.95
C ARG A 136 -5.62 -9.02 -13.54
N LEU A 137 -4.73 -9.57 -12.73
CA LEU A 137 -5.04 -9.90 -11.35
C LEU A 137 -4.91 -8.67 -10.45
N ARG A 138 -5.91 -8.45 -9.60
CA ARG A 138 -5.90 -7.45 -8.54
C ARG A 138 -6.18 -8.12 -7.21
N ALA A 139 -5.34 -7.89 -6.23
CA ALA A 139 -5.61 -8.32 -4.86
C ALA A 139 -6.08 -7.12 -4.04
N ILE A 140 -6.99 -7.37 -3.07
CA ILE A 140 -7.52 -6.35 -2.18
C ILE A 140 -7.46 -6.84 -0.74
N ASP A 141 -7.00 -5.97 0.17
CA ASP A 141 -6.98 -6.30 1.60
C ASP A 141 -7.11 -5.04 2.48
N GLY A 142 -7.56 -5.24 3.73
CA GLY A 142 -7.72 -4.21 4.74
C GLY A 142 -6.50 -4.10 5.66
N VAL A 143 -6.11 -2.87 6.00
CA VAL A 143 -4.95 -2.58 6.84
C VAL A 143 -5.35 -1.65 7.98
N PRO A 144 -5.45 -2.11 9.22
CA PRO A 144 -5.62 -1.23 10.37
C PRO A 144 -4.31 -0.51 10.68
N LEU A 145 -4.39 0.82 10.85
CA LEU A 145 -3.28 1.69 11.17
C LEU A 145 -3.52 2.39 12.51
N LEU A 146 -2.58 2.25 13.44
CA LEU A 146 -2.59 2.99 14.70
C LEU A 146 -2.01 4.38 14.49
N LEU A 147 -2.66 5.39 15.06
CA LEU A 147 -2.29 6.80 14.89
C LEU A 147 -1.88 7.43 16.22
N PRO A 148 -1.03 8.47 16.20
CA PRO A 148 -0.73 9.26 17.40
C PRO A 148 -2.01 9.81 18.02
N ARG A 149 -2.10 9.74 19.36
CA ARG A 149 -3.23 10.28 20.10
C ARG A 149 -3.10 11.80 20.24
N THR A 150 -3.48 12.50 19.22
CA THR A 150 -3.61 13.96 19.21
C THR A 150 -5.08 14.36 19.08
N PRO A 151 -5.49 15.53 19.56
CA PRO A 151 -6.87 16.01 19.40
C PRO A 151 -7.37 15.99 17.95
N PRO A 152 -6.60 16.45 16.92
CA PRO A 152 -7.02 16.38 15.53
C PRO A 152 -7.24 14.94 15.03
N ASN A 153 -6.33 14.03 15.33
CA ASN A 153 -6.47 12.63 14.91
C ASN A 153 -7.66 11.94 15.60
N LEU A 154 -7.87 12.19 16.90
CA LEU A 154 -9.03 11.66 17.63
C LEU A 154 -10.35 12.17 17.04
N ALA A 155 -10.44 13.47 16.75
CA ALA A 155 -11.65 14.09 16.19
C ALA A 155 -11.96 13.54 14.79
N HIS A 156 -10.93 13.32 13.96
CA HIS A 156 -11.11 12.91 12.58
C HIS A 156 -11.30 11.40 12.42
N PHE A 157 -10.39 10.59 12.99
CA PHE A 157 -10.39 9.14 12.78
C PHE A 157 -11.21 8.38 13.83
N GLY A 158 -11.27 8.87 15.07
CA GLY A 158 -11.92 8.19 16.18
C GLY A 158 -11.12 6.99 16.68
N THR A 159 -11.74 6.23 17.58
CA THR A 159 -11.20 5.00 18.17
C THR A 159 -12.14 3.83 17.89
N THR A 160 -11.60 2.61 17.85
CA THR A 160 -12.42 1.41 17.81
C THR A 160 -13.01 1.13 19.19
N ARG A 161 -14.25 0.63 19.20
CA ARG A 161 -14.95 0.23 20.43
C ARG A 161 -14.96 -1.29 20.55
N SER A 162 -14.64 -1.80 21.72
CA SER A 162 -14.73 -3.22 22.04
C SER A 162 -15.58 -3.42 23.28
N GLN A 163 -15.86 -4.67 23.64
CA GLN A 163 -16.51 -5.03 24.91
C GLN A 163 -15.75 -4.55 26.17
N HIS A 164 -14.44 -4.23 26.01
CA HIS A 164 -13.59 -3.73 27.07
C HIS A 164 -13.48 -2.19 27.08
N GLY A 165 -14.32 -1.49 26.29
CA GLY A 165 -14.33 -0.04 26.11
C GLY A 165 -13.64 0.44 24.84
N ASP A 166 -13.43 1.76 24.77
CA ASP A 166 -12.80 2.39 23.61
C ASP A 166 -11.28 2.16 23.62
N ALA A 167 -10.72 1.94 22.43
CA ALA A 167 -9.27 1.87 22.26
C ALA A 167 -8.62 3.20 22.64
N TYR A 168 -7.41 3.15 23.22
CA TYR A 168 -6.71 4.38 23.63
C TYR A 168 -6.24 5.20 22.43
N TYR A 169 -5.69 4.55 21.39
CA TYR A 169 -5.17 5.22 20.21
C TYR A 169 -6.24 5.33 19.12
N PRO A 170 -6.29 6.49 18.41
CA PRO A 170 -7.10 6.56 17.20
C PRO A 170 -6.60 5.55 16.16
N GLN A 171 -7.52 5.07 15.35
CA GLN A 171 -7.23 4.12 14.29
C GLN A 171 -7.79 4.61 12.97
N ALA A 172 -7.03 4.38 11.90
CA ALA A 172 -7.54 4.51 10.54
C ALA A 172 -7.72 3.11 9.94
N VAL A 173 -8.78 2.93 9.17
CA VAL A 173 -8.99 1.77 8.31
C VAL A 173 -8.46 2.12 6.93
N ALA A 174 -7.37 1.50 6.52
CA ALA A 174 -6.89 1.61 5.16
C ALA A 174 -7.32 0.36 4.38
N VAL A 175 -7.74 0.54 3.13
CA VAL A 175 -7.97 -0.56 2.18
C VAL A 175 -7.07 -0.30 0.99
N TRP A 176 -6.25 -1.29 0.66
CA TRP A 176 -5.35 -1.21 -0.48
C TRP A 176 -5.74 -2.25 -1.52
N ALA A 177 -5.60 -1.87 -2.79
CA ALA A 177 -5.69 -2.81 -3.89
C ALA A 177 -4.38 -2.76 -4.67
N SER A 178 -3.82 -3.92 -4.96
CA SER A 178 -2.56 -4.08 -5.66
C SER A 178 -2.70 -4.88 -6.94
N GLN A 179 -1.81 -4.66 -7.89
CA GLN A 179 -1.71 -5.46 -9.10
C GLN A 179 -0.78 -6.66 -8.87
N VAL A 180 -1.27 -7.85 -9.19
CA VAL A 180 -0.52 -9.11 -9.17
C VAL A 180 -0.09 -9.46 -10.60
N PRO A 181 1.14 -9.85 -10.86
CA PRO A 181 2.25 -10.00 -9.91
C PRO A 181 2.92 -8.67 -9.56
N GLY A 182 3.79 -8.68 -8.57
CA GLY A 182 4.64 -7.54 -8.21
C GLY A 182 4.05 -6.65 -7.12
N PHE A 183 2.73 -6.69 -6.86
CA PHE A 183 2.07 -6.02 -5.73
C PHE A 183 2.29 -4.51 -5.66
N VAL A 184 2.29 -3.83 -6.82
CA VAL A 184 2.17 -2.36 -6.86
C VAL A 184 0.79 -1.96 -6.40
N VAL A 185 0.71 -1.10 -5.39
CA VAL A 185 -0.57 -0.57 -4.90
C VAL A 185 -1.14 0.38 -5.94
N THR A 186 -2.30 0.03 -6.48
CA THR A 186 -2.96 0.78 -7.57
C THR A 186 -4.11 1.66 -7.08
N ALA A 187 -4.68 1.32 -5.93
CA ALA A 187 -5.68 2.16 -5.26
C ALA A 187 -5.55 2.05 -3.76
N GLN A 188 -5.95 3.11 -3.08
CA GLN A 188 -6.01 3.16 -1.62
C GLN A 188 -7.22 3.94 -1.16
N TYR A 189 -7.77 3.52 -0.03
CA TYR A 189 -8.76 4.25 0.75
C TYR A 189 -8.25 4.41 2.18
N LEU A 190 -8.52 5.56 2.78
CA LEU A 190 -8.22 5.83 4.19
C LEU A 190 -9.49 6.33 4.88
N GLY A 191 -10.03 5.49 5.74
CA GLY A 191 -11.27 5.72 6.47
C GLY A 191 -11.07 5.88 7.98
N ARG A 192 -12.19 6.11 8.66
CA ARG A 192 -12.29 6.30 10.11
C ARG A 192 -12.39 4.96 10.83
N ALA A 193 -12.10 4.94 12.12
CA ALA A 193 -12.18 3.72 12.95
C ALA A 193 -13.59 3.09 13.01
N CYS A 194 -14.65 3.88 12.77
CA CYS A 194 -16.02 3.40 12.71
C CYS A 194 -16.41 2.80 11.35
N GLU A 195 -15.60 2.98 10.32
CA GLU A 195 -15.81 2.38 9.00
C GLU A 195 -15.19 0.99 8.98
N SER A 196 -15.77 0.09 8.21
CA SER A 196 -15.18 -1.22 7.94
C SER A 196 -14.62 -1.26 6.53
N ASP A 197 -13.61 -2.07 6.32
CA ASP A 197 -13.07 -2.39 5.00
C ASP A 197 -14.17 -2.84 4.04
N GLN A 198 -15.12 -3.65 4.52
CA GLN A 198 -16.30 -4.09 3.76
C GLN A 198 -17.20 -2.95 3.30
N SER A 199 -17.33 -1.89 4.09
CA SER A 199 -18.24 -0.77 3.77
C SER A 199 -17.65 0.18 2.72
N VAL A 200 -16.32 0.30 2.65
CA VAL A 200 -15.62 1.24 1.77
C VAL A 200 -15.11 0.59 0.48
N ALA A 201 -14.85 -0.72 0.51
CA ALA A 201 -14.34 -1.46 -0.64
C ALA A 201 -15.21 -1.34 -1.91
N PRO A 202 -16.57 -1.38 -1.86
CA PRO A 202 -17.38 -1.27 -3.06
C PRO A 202 -17.14 0.02 -3.84
N ASP A 203 -17.01 1.16 -3.16
CA ASP A 203 -16.73 2.45 -3.82
C ASP A 203 -15.34 2.49 -4.44
N MET A 204 -14.34 1.94 -3.75
CA MET A 204 -12.98 1.83 -4.28
C MET A 204 -12.94 0.90 -5.51
N LEU A 205 -13.54 -0.27 -5.41
CA LEU A 205 -13.61 -1.24 -6.51
C LEU A 205 -14.31 -0.66 -7.74
N ASN A 206 -15.39 0.12 -7.54
CA ASN A 206 -16.11 0.76 -8.63
C ASN A 206 -15.24 1.73 -9.45
N ARG A 207 -14.24 2.35 -8.84
CA ARG A 207 -13.33 3.28 -9.51
C ARG A 207 -12.10 2.59 -10.10
N LEU A 208 -11.67 1.50 -9.47
CA LEU A 208 -10.41 0.83 -9.79
C LEU A 208 -10.56 -0.24 -10.87
N VAL A 209 -11.63 -1.05 -10.76
CA VAL A 209 -11.78 -2.27 -11.56
C VAL A 209 -12.13 -1.94 -13.00
N GLU A 210 -11.40 -2.52 -13.94
CA GLU A 210 -11.59 -2.41 -15.36
C GLU A 210 -12.22 -3.68 -15.94
N PRO A 211 -12.91 -3.60 -17.09
CA PRO A 211 -13.44 -4.80 -17.76
C PRO A 211 -12.34 -5.85 -17.98
N GLY A 212 -12.64 -7.10 -17.64
CA GLY A 212 -11.69 -8.21 -17.79
C GLY A 212 -10.69 -8.38 -16.66
N ASP A 213 -10.65 -7.49 -15.64
CA ASP A 213 -9.84 -7.72 -14.43
C ASP A 213 -10.36 -8.93 -13.63
N LEU A 214 -9.48 -9.61 -12.88
CA LEU A 214 -9.84 -10.62 -11.88
C LEU A 214 -9.44 -10.14 -10.48
N VAL A 215 -10.43 -9.93 -9.63
CA VAL A 215 -10.24 -9.47 -8.25
C VAL A 215 -10.13 -10.65 -7.29
N LEU A 216 -9.05 -10.69 -6.52
CA LEU A 216 -8.78 -11.66 -5.44
C LEU A 216 -8.98 -10.97 -4.09
N GLY A 217 -9.67 -11.59 -3.16
CA GLY A 217 -9.88 -11.04 -1.81
C GLY A 217 -10.23 -12.13 -0.79
N ASP A 218 -10.11 -11.77 0.48
CA ASP A 218 -10.49 -12.64 1.58
C ASP A 218 -12.03 -12.62 1.87
N GLY A 219 -12.43 -13.29 2.95
CA GLY A 219 -13.84 -13.37 3.34
C GLY A 219 -14.48 -12.03 3.74
N HIS A 220 -13.71 -11.01 4.01
CA HIS A 220 -14.22 -9.66 4.27
C HIS A 220 -14.73 -8.99 3.00
N PHE A 221 -14.17 -9.34 1.83
CA PHE A 221 -14.56 -8.76 0.53
C PHE A 221 -15.52 -9.66 -0.25
N GLY A 222 -15.74 -10.92 0.16
CA GLY A 222 -16.73 -11.82 -0.42
C GLY A 222 -18.18 -11.41 -0.10
N THR A 223 -18.50 -10.12 -0.20
CA THR A 223 -19.78 -9.52 0.15
C THR A 223 -20.57 -9.16 -1.09
N TYR A 224 -21.93 -9.15 -0.94
CA TYR A 224 -22.83 -8.81 -2.03
C TYR A 224 -22.48 -7.49 -2.75
N PRO A 225 -22.24 -6.36 -2.05
CA PRO A 225 -21.91 -5.09 -2.70
C PRO A 225 -20.61 -5.12 -3.50
N CYS A 226 -19.55 -5.76 -2.98
CA CYS A 226 -18.28 -5.89 -3.68
C CYS A 226 -18.46 -6.71 -4.97
N ILE A 227 -19.11 -7.86 -4.89
CA ILE A 227 -19.36 -8.74 -6.03
C ILE A 227 -20.21 -8.03 -7.09
N ALA A 228 -21.31 -7.36 -6.66
CA ALA A 228 -22.18 -6.62 -7.57
C ALA A 228 -21.46 -5.54 -8.36
N VAL A 229 -20.56 -4.81 -7.68
CA VAL A 229 -19.73 -3.77 -8.33
C VAL A 229 -18.77 -4.38 -9.33
N ILE A 230 -18.06 -5.46 -8.96
CA ILE A 230 -17.10 -6.12 -9.85
C ILE A 230 -17.81 -6.62 -11.11
N GLN A 231 -18.94 -7.32 -10.96
CA GLN A 231 -19.71 -7.83 -12.11
C GLN A 231 -20.26 -6.69 -12.98
N ARG A 232 -20.76 -5.60 -12.37
CA ARG A 232 -21.23 -4.42 -13.11
C ARG A 232 -20.11 -3.78 -13.95
N ARG A 233 -18.87 -3.87 -13.48
CA ARG A 233 -17.69 -3.40 -14.21
C ARG A 233 -17.21 -4.41 -15.27
N GLN A 234 -17.98 -5.48 -15.55
CA GLN A 234 -17.61 -6.54 -16.48
C GLN A 234 -16.26 -7.21 -16.15
N ALA A 235 -16.03 -7.36 -14.86
CA ALA A 235 -14.83 -7.98 -14.32
C ALA A 235 -15.15 -9.29 -13.61
N PHE A 236 -14.12 -10.03 -13.30
CA PHE A 236 -14.19 -11.32 -12.64
C PHE A 236 -13.77 -11.20 -11.18
N HIS A 237 -14.19 -12.16 -10.39
CA HIS A 237 -13.79 -12.24 -8.98
C HIS A 237 -13.52 -13.69 -8.57
N LEU A 238 -12.59 -13.86 -7.64
CA LEU A 238 -12.37 -15.08 -6.86
C LEU A 238 -12.21 -14.65 -5.41
N LEU A 239 -13.31 -14.56 -4.68
CA LEU A 239 -13.38 -14.03 -3.33
C LEU A 239 -13.75 -15.14 -2.37
N ARG A 240 -13.03 -15.27 -1.25
CA ARG A 240 -13.41 -16.21 -0.21
C ARG A 240 -14.78 -15.81 0.36
N ALA A 241 -15.67 -16.76 0.54
CA ALA A 241 -16.93 -16.52 1.23
C ALA A 241 -16.69 -16.23 2.71
N SER A 242 -17.54 -15.40 3.33
CA SER A 242 -17.52 -15.23 4.78
C SER A 242 -17.87 -16.54 5.49
N GLY A 243 -17.35 -16.77 6.70
CA GLY A 243 -17.65 -17.97 7.47
C GLY A 243 -19.14 -18.17 7.83
N THR A 244 -19.96 -17.12 7.65
CA THR A 244 -21.42 -17.18 7.87
C THR A 244 -22.22 -17.41 6.59
N PHE A 245 -21.56 -17.45 5.43
CA PHE A 245 -22.20 -17.71 4.16
C PHE A 245 -22.53 -19.21 4.01
N ILE A 246 -23.78 -19.51 3.72
CA ILE A 246 -24.28 -20.89 3.56
C ILE A 246 -24.69 -21.08 2.10
N PRO A 247 -23.87 -21.71 1.25
CA PRO A 247 -24.14 -21.87 -0.18
C PRO A 247 -25.45 -22.57 -0.48
N GLU A 248 -25.86 -23.57 0.33
CA GLU A 248 -27.05 -24.39 0.12
C GLU A 248 -28.32 -23.56 0.12
N LYS A 249 -28.37 -22.44 0.85
CA LYS A 249 -29.52 -21.53 0.88
C LYS A 249 -29.76 -20.77 -0.42
N HIS A 250 -28.74 -20.74 -1.30
CA HIS A 250 -28.71 -19.95 -2.53
C HIS A 250 -28.59 -20.81 -3.79
N ARG A 251 -28.44 -22.13 -3.63
CA ARG A 251 -28.20 -23.08 -4.71
C ARG A 251 -29.36 -23.15 -5.70
N ILE A 252 -29.00 -23.29 -6.98
CA ILE A 252 -29.93 -23.49 -8.07
C ILE A 252 -29.74 -24.91 -8.65
N GLY A 253 -30.79 -25.73 -8.57
CA GLY A 253 -30.83 -27.05 -9.21
C GLY A 253 -29.92 -28.10 -8.55
N PRO A 254 -29.97 -29.33 -9.05
CA PRO A 254 -29.07 -30.41 -8.68
C PRO A 254 -27.67 -30.19 -9.34
N GLY A 255 -26.60 -30.51 -8.64
CA GLY A 255 -25.25 -30.39 -9.19
C GLY A 255 -24.23 -30.77 -8.12
N ASP A 256 -22.95 -30.62 -8.46
CA ASP A 256 -21.86 -30.87 -7.53
C ASP A 256 -21.95 -29.90 -6.33
N PRO A 257 -22.04 -30.38 -5.07
CA PRO A 257 -22.07 -29.53 -3.89
C PRO A 257 -20.79 -28.73 -3.69
N GLU A 258 -19.67 -29.15 -4.26
CA GLU A 258 -18.38 -28.48 -4.17
C GLU A 258 -18.12 -27.47 -5.32
N ASP A 259 -18.99 -27.43 -6.34
CA ASP A 259 -18.93 -26.50 -7.47
C ASP A 259 -20.35 -26.19 -7.96
N ALA A 260 -21.09 -25.40 -7.20
CA ALA A 260 -22.50 -25.14 -7.38
C ALA A 260 -22.79 -23.76 -7.95
N ASP A 261 -23.81 -23.67 -8.80
CA ASP A 261 -24.36 -22.40 -9.24
C ASP A 261 -25.35 -21.86 -8.21
N LEU A 262 -25.25 -20.57 -7.92
CA LEU A 262 -26.03 -19.88 -6.91
C LEU A 262 -26.73 -18.65 -7.49
N VAL A 263 -27.87 -18.28 -6.90
CA VAL A 263 -28.44 -16.94 -7.02
C VAL A 263 -28.52 -16.32 -5.63
N VAL A 264 -27.75 -15.30 -5.39
CA VAL A 264 -27.75 -14.59 -4.11
C VAL A 264 -28.61 -13.34 -4.22
N ILE A 265 -29.52 -13.18 -3.25
CA ILE A 265 -30.42 -12.03 -3.14
C ILE A 265 -29.93 -11.15 -1.98
N PRO A 266 -29.82 -9.83 -2.16
CA PRO A 266 -29.36 -8.95 -1.08
C PRO A 266 -30.42 -8.86 0.02
N THR A 267 -29.94 -8.85 1.27
CA THR A 267 -30.84 -8.62 2.41
C THR A 267 -31.46 -7.21 2.36
N PRO A 268 -32.61 -6.97 3.01
CA PRO A 268 -33.18 -5.62 3.11
C PRO A 268 -32.20 -4.59 3.66
N TYR A 269 -31.35 -4.98 4.62
CA TYR A 269 -30.30 -4.15 5.16
C TYR A 269 -29.29 -3.71 4.08
N ILE A 270 -28.77 -4.64 3.28
CA ILE A 270 -27.83 -4.34 2.19
C ILE A 270 -28.48 -3.39 1.17
N ARG A 271 -29.73 -3.64 0.78
CA ARG A 271 -30.46 -2.77 -0.16
C ARG A 271 -30.63 -1.34 0.38
N CYS A 272 -30.93 -1.21 1.66
CA CYS A 272 -31.11 0.09 2.32
C CYS A 272 -29.78 0.83 2.45
N TYR A 273 -28.73 0.16 2.96
CA TYR A 273 -27.43 0.75 3.22
C TYR A 273 -26.74 1.21 1.93
N TYR A 274 -26.79 0.37 0.89
CA TYR A 274 -26.18 0.65 -0.42
C TYR A 274 -27.16 1.19 -1.47
N ARG A 275 -28.27 1.80 -1.05
CA ARG A 275 -29.32 2.30 -1.97
C ARG A 275 -28.80 3.21 -3.07
N LYS A 276 -27.74 4.02 -2.80
CA LYS A 276 -27.13 4.91 -3.78
C LYS A 276 -26.30 4.17 -4.85
N MET A 277 -25.93 2.93 -4.62
CA MET A 277 -25.11 2.15 -5.56
C MET A 277 -25.93 1.41 -6.63
N ALA A 278 -27.27 1.47 -6.57
CA ALA A 278 -28.17 0.78 -7.50
C ALA A 278 -27.77 -0.70 -7.69
N LEU A 279 -27.66 -1.45 -6.59
CA LEU A 279 -27.29 -2.86 -6.62
C LEU A 279 -28.36 -3.70 -7.34
N PRO A 280 -28.00 -4.77 -8.08
CA PRO A 280 -28.93 -5.66 -8.74
C PRO A 280 -29.83 -6.36 -7.70
N LYS A 281 -30.99 -6.85 -8.16
CA LYS A 281 -31.95 -7.57 -7.29
C LYS A 281 -31.47 -8.97 -6.92
N ALA A 282 -30.64 -9.57 -7.76
CA ALA A 282 -30.03 -10.88 -7.58
C ALA A 282 -28.71 -10.96 -8.30
N LEU A 283 -27.78 -11.77 -7.79
CA LEU A 283 -26.47 -12.02 -8.38
C LEU A 283 -26.32 -13.51 -8.71
N PRO A 284 -26.14 -13.87 -9.98
CA PRO A 284 -25.70 -15.20 -10.34
C PRO A 284 -24.22 -15.35 -9.95
N LEU A 285 -23.91 -16.44 -9.26
CA LEU A 285 -22.57 -16.76 -8.74
C LEU A 285 -22.30 -18.25 -8.91
N ARG A 286 -21.03 -18.60 -8.90
CA ARG A 286 -20.53 -19.96 -8.74
C ARG A 286 -19.83 -20.05 -7.38
N ALA A 287 -20.23 -20.98 -6.52
CA ALA A 287 -19.55 -21.29 -5.28
C ALA A 287 -18.71 -22.54 -5.47
N VAL A 288 -17.41 -22.42 -5.18
CA VAL A 288 -16.47 -23.53 -5.34
C VAL A 288 -15.77 -23.78 -4.01
N THR A 289 -15.84 -25.03 -3.54
CA THR A 289 -15.09 -25.48 -2.37
C THR A 289 -13.68 -25.86 -2.79
N LEU A 290 -12.69 -25.15 -2.26
CA LEU A 290 -11.28 -25.36 -2.58
C LEU A 290 -10.51 -25.78 -1.32
N GLU A 291 -9.57 -26.67 -1.50
CA GLU A 291 -8.56 -26.98 -0.49
C GLU A 291 -7.47 -25.90 -0.52
N ILE A 292 -7.27 -25.26 0.60
CA ILE A 292 -6.23 -24.24 0.78
C ILE A 292 -5.37 -24.60 1.98
N PRO A 293 -4.09 -24.21 2.03
CA PRO A 293 -3.27 -24.40 3.22
C PRO A 293 -3.92 -23.80 4.46
N ALA A 294 -3.86 -24.51 5.57
CA ALA A 294 -4.41 -24.00 6.82
C ALA A 294 -3.60 -22.81 7.34
N ARG A 295 -4.31 -21.81 7.92
CA ARG A 295 -3.67 -20.60 8.41
C ARG A 295 -2.66 -20.84 9.53
N ASP A 296 -2.95 -21.80 10.39
CA ASP A 296 -2.17 -22.09 11.60
C ASP A 296 -1.13 -23.18 11.40
N ASP A 297 -1.26 -23.99 10.36
CA ASP A 297 -0.33 -25.06 9.99
C ASP A 297 -0.35 -25.27 8.47
N LEU A 298 0.72 -24.86 7.79
CA LEU A 298 0.84 -24.97 6.33
C LEU A 298 0.95 -26.42 5.84
N ASN A 299 1.18 -27.39 6.73
CA ASN A 299 1.20 -28.82 6.40
C ASN A 299 -0.21 -29.45 6.35
N HIS A 300 -1.22 -28.71 6.80
CA HIS A 300 -2.61 -29.15 6.74
C HIS A 300 -3.39 -28.29 5.75
N THR A 301 -4.29 -28.92 5.04
CA THR A 301 -5.26 -28.23 4.18
C THR A 301 -6.57 -28.02 4.93
N GLN A 302 -7.26 -26.96 4.60
CA GLN A 302 -8.62 -26.69 5.04
C GLN A 302 -9.50 -26.41 3.84
N CYS A 303 -10.74 -26.86 3.88
CA CYS A 303 -11.71 -26.50 2.87
C CYS A 303 -12.23 -25.06 3.09
N ALA A 304 -12.31 -24.29 2.03
CA ALA A 304 -12.89 -22.96 2.04
C ALA A 304 -13.75 -22.76 0.79
N VAL A 305 -14.89 -22.09 0.98
CA VAL A 305 -15.78 -21.72 -0.12
C VAL A 305 -15.32 -20.42 -0.75
N PHE A 306 -15.23 -20.40 -2.07
CA PHE A 306 -14.94 -19.22 -2.87
C PHE A 306 -16.13 -18.90 -3.78
N LEU A 307 -16.42 -17.62 -3.89
CA LEU A 307 -17.45 -17.08 -4.77
C LEU A 307 -16.77 -16.52 -6.03
N THR A 308 -17.26 -16.93 -7.20
CA THR A 308 -16.67 -16.52 -8.47
C THR A 308 -17.72 -16.39 -9.58
N ASN A 309 -17.41 -15.65 -10.63
CA ASN A 309 -18.13 -15.61 -11.91
C ASN A 309 -17.25 -16.08 -13.08
N LEU A 310 -16.11 -16.70 -12.78
CA LEU A 310 -15.23 -17.29 -13.80
C LEU A 310 -15.92 -18.49 -14.45
N PRO A 311 -15.85 -18.62 -15.79
CA PRO A 311 -16.45 -19.75 -16.52
C PRO A 311 -15.78 -21.08 -16.14
N ARG A 312 -16.59 -22.12 -15.97
CA ARG A 312 -16.17 -23.41 -15.43
C ARG A 312 -15.26 -24.19 -16.39
N ASP A 313 -15.50 -24.07 -17.66
CA ASP A 313 -14.73 -24.68 -18.75
C ASP A 313 -13.29 -24.14 -18.84
N VAL A 314 -13.11 -22.83 -18.63
CA VAL A 314 -11.80 -22.17 -18.64
C VAL A 314 -11.11 -22.24 -17.29
N PHE A 315 -11.89 -22.15 -16.20
CA PHE A 315 -11.40 -22.16 -14.82
C PHE A 315 -12.01 -23.31 -14.01
N PRO A 316 -11.59 -24.56 -14.28
CA PRO A 316 -11.98 -25.70 -13.47
C PRO A 316 -11.43 -25.55 -12.04
N ARG A 317 -11.99 -26.31 -11.09
CA ARG A 317 -11.66 -26.27 -9.67
C ARG A 317 -10.16 -26.33 -9.40
N GLN A 318 -9.43 -27.23 -10.07
CA GLN A 318 -7.98 -27.36 -9.90
C GLN A 318 -7.23 -26.07 -10.24
N ARG A 319 -7.64 -25.40 -11.33
CA ARG A 319 -7.03 -24.12 -11.72
C ARG A 319 -7.32 -23.01 -10.72
N LEU A 320 -8.55 -22.95 -10.18
CA LEU A 320 -8.88 -21.98 -9.14
C LEU A 320 -8.04 -22.17 -7.88
N THR A 321 -7.75 -23.41 -7.50
CA THR A 321 -6.87 -23.72 -6.36
C THR A 321 -5.48 -23.10 -6.52
N THR A 322 -4.92 -23.09 -7.73
CA THR A 322 -3.59 -22.48 -7.98
C THR A 322 -3.60 -20.93 -7.92
N LEU A 323 -4.76 -20.31 -8.08
CA LEU A 323 -4.89 -18.85 -8.04
C LEU A 323 -5.08 -18.31 -6.62
N THR A 324 -5.67 -19.08 -5.71
CA THR A 324 -5.97 -18.61 -4.35
C THR A 324 -4.75 -18.19 -3.53
N PRO A 325 -3.57 -18.85 -3.62
CA PRO A 325 -2.37 -18.44 -2.89
C PRO A 325 -1.81 -17.08 -3.34
N LEU A 326 -2.12 -16.64 -4.56
CA LEU A 326 -1.63 -15.35 -5.08
C LEU A 326 -2.12 -14.17 -4.23
N ARG A 327 -3.25 -14.29 -3.58
CA ARG A 327 -3.76 -13.28 -2.64
C ARG A 327 -2.82 -13.06 -1.44
N TRP A 328 -2.12 -14.10 -0.98
CA TRP A 328 -1.26 -13.97 0.21
C TRP A 328 -0.05 -13.06 0.01
N GLY A 329 0.25 -12.70 -1.22
CA GLY A 329 1.21 -11.63 -1.50
C GLY A 329 0.83 -10.28 -0.88
N GLU A 330 -0.48 -10.03 -0.61
CA GLU A 330 -0.92 -8.86 0.15
C GLU A 330 -0.40 -8.85 1.59
N GLU A 331 -0.34 -10.00 2.24
CA GLU A 331 0.24 -10.09 3.60
C GLU A 331 1.74 -9.75 3.59
N THR A 332 2.44 -10.13 2.52
CA THR A 332 3.84 -9.74 2.31
C THR A 332 3.94 -8.24 2.01
N LEU A 333 3.08 -7.70 1.15
CA LEU A 333 2.99 -6.26 0.87
C LEU A 333 2.76 -5.45 2.15
N HIS A 334 1.81 -5.87 2.99
CA HIS A 334 1.54 -5.20 4.26
C HIS A 334 2.76 -5.22 5.20
N ASN A 335 3.46 -6.35 5.27
CA ASN A 335 4.68 -6.45 6.06
C ASN A 335 5.81 -5.57 5.50
N ASP A 336 5.95 -5.50 4.18
CA ASP A 336 6.93 -4.62 3.52
C ASP A 336 6.68 -3.15 3.87
N ILE A 337 5.44 -2.69 3.78
CA ILE A 337 5.09 -1.30 4.03
C ILE A 337 5.07 -0.98 5.53
N LYS A 338 4.42 -1.80 6.35
CA LYS A 338 4.26 -1.53 7.79
C LYS A 338 5.56 -1.73 8.57
N THR A 339 6.29 -2.80 8.27
CA THR A 339 7.45 -3.20 9.06
C THR A 339 8.76 -2.75 8.42
N ARG A 340 8.96 -3.07 7.14
CA ARG A 340 10.24 -2.79 6.47
C ARG A 340 10.40 -1.32 6.09
N LEU A 341 9.32 -0.65 5.68
CA LEU A 341 9.30 0.81 5.46
C LEU A 341 8.89 1.61 6.70
N GLY A 342 8.39 0.97 7.76
CA GLY A 342 8.10 1.62 9.03
C GLY A 342 6.77 2.34 9.13
N LEU A 343 5.83 2.17 8.19
CA LEU A 343 4.50 2.79 8.26
C LEU A 343 3.68 2.31 9.49
N GLY A 344 4.05 1.20 10.12
CA GLY A 344 3.44 0.75 11.37
C GLY A 344 3.57 1.74 12.53
N GLU A 345 4.48 2.73 12.42
CA GLU A 345 4.73 3.79 13.39
C GLU A 345 4.47 5.18 12.80
N ILE A 346 3.22 5.47 12.47
CA ILE A 346 2.81 6.79 11.96
C ILE A 346 3.10 7.86 13.01
N ARG A 347 3.74 8.96 12.60
CA ARG A 347 4.21 10.03 13.49
C ARG A 347 3.43 11.33 13.35
N SER A 348 2.66 11.48 12.27
CA SER A 348 1.92 12.70 11.98
C SER A 348 0.77 12.93 12.96
N GLY A 349 0.73 14.12 13.55
CA GLY A 349 -0.23 14.50 14.58
C GLY A 349 -1.55 15.05 14.06
N ASP A 350 -1.74 15.16 12.75
CA ASP A 350 -2.94 15.69 12.11
C ASP A 350 -3.35 14.82 10.90
N PRO A 351 -4.63 14.85 10.51
CA PRO A 351 -5.15 13.99 9.45
C PRO A 351 -4.51 14.19 8.07
N ALA A 352 -4.16 15.41 7.72
CA ALA A 352 -3.51 15.70 6.44
C ALA A 352 -2.08 15.16 6.43
N GLY A 353 -1.34 15.32 7.54
CA GLY A 353 -0.02 14.73 7.74
C GLY A 353 -0.06 13.20 7.69
N VAL A 354 -1.03 12.57 8.36
CA VAL A 354 -1.24 11.11 8.31
C VAL A 354 -1.43 10.65 6.86
N ARG A 355 -2.28 11.33 6.09
CA ARG A 355 -2.51 11.00 4.68
C ARG A 355 -1.24 11.14 3.84
N ARG A 356 -0.45 12.22 4.02
CA ARG A 356 0.82 12.40 3.31
C ARG A 356 1.83 11.32 3.68
N GLU A 357 1.95 10.98 4.96
CA GLU A 357 2.88 9.94 5.42
C GLU A 357 2.54 8.56 4.82
N ILE A 358 1.26 8.19 4.78
CA ILE A 358 0.81 6.97 4.12
C ILE A 358 1.13 7.00 2.62
N LEU A 359 0.78 8.08 1.93
CA LEU A 359 1.04 8.23 0.49
C LEU A 359 2.53 8.15 0.16
N ALA A 360 3.40 8.78 0.97
CA ALA A 360 4.83 8.73 0.77
C ALA A 360 5.37 7.28 0.85
N HIS A 361 4.90 6.50 1.83
CA HIS A 361 5.26 5.08 1.96
C HIS A 361 4.71 4.24 0.80
N LEU A 362 3.48 4.49 0.35
CA LEU A 362 2.91 3.79 -0.81
C LEU A 362 3.67 4.12 -2.10
N CYS A 363 4.01 5.39 -2.33
CA CYS A 363 4.84 5.81 -3.47
C CYS A 363 6.19 5.10 -3.46
N LEU A 364 6.87 5.10 -2.31
CA LEU A 364 8.15 4.43 -2.17
C LEU A 364 8.05 2.92 -2.35
N SER A 365 7.03 2.27 -1.79
CA SER A 365 6.77 0.84 -2.00
C SER A 365 6.57 0.54 -3.48
N ASN A 366 5.78 1.36 -4.18
CA ASN A 366 5.56 1.21 -5.61
C ASN A 366 6.86 1.36 -6.40
N LEU A 367 7.66 2.38 -6.12
CA LEU A 367 8.97 2.57 -6.76
C LEU A 367 9.89 1.38 -6.60
N LEU A 368 10.01 0.85 -5.37
CA LEU A 368 10.85 -0.32 -5.10
C LEU A 368 10.37 -1.55 -5.89
N ARG A 369 9.06 -1.75 -5.99
CA ARG A 369 8.47 -2.84 -6.77
C ARG A 369 8.65 -2.66 -8.27
N LEU A 370 8.55 -1.43 -8.75
CA LEU A 370 8.87 -1.08 -10.13
C LEU A 370 10.35 -1.33 -10.45
N PHE A 371 11.26 -1.05 -9.53
CA PHE A 371 12.68 -1.39 -9.68
C PHE A 371 12.91 -2.89 -9.74
N LEU A 372 12.27 -3.66 -8.86
CA LEU A 372 12.30 -5.12 -8.90
C LEU A 372 11.78 -5.67 -10.23
N ALA A 373 10.67 -5.15 -10.73
CA ALA A 373 10.10 -5.56 -11.99
C ALA A 373 10.99 -5.23 -13.20
N THR A 374 11.73 -4.13 -13.14
CA THR A 374 12.67 -3.75 -14.19
C THR A 374 13.93 -4.61 -14.14
N ALA A 375 14.42 -4.91 -12.93
CA ALA A 375 15.57 -5.77 -12.75
C ALA A 375 15.27 -7.22 -13.17
N ASN A 376 14.04 -7.70 -12.93
CA ASN A 376 13.58 -9.04 -13.32
C ASN A 376 12.19 -8.97 -13.96
N PRO A 377 12.08 -8.59 -15.24
CA PRO A 377 10.79 -8.35 -15.91
C PRO A 377 9.93 -9.60 -16.09
N PHE A 378 10.54 -10.80 -16.09
CA PHE A 378 9.82 -12.07 -16.24
C PHE A 378 9.30 -12.62 -14.92
N ALA A 379 9.93 -12.27 -13.79
CA ALA A 379 9.55 -12.73 -12.46
C ALA A 379 9.77 -11.62 -11.41
N PRO A 380 9.05 -10.49 -11.50
CA PRO A 380 9.24 -9.35 -10.60
C PRO A 380 8.97 -9.67 -9.12
N TRP A 381 8.26 -10.77 -8.85
CA TRP A 381 7.98 -11.27 -7.50
C TRP A 381 9.12 -12.07 -6.87
N GLU A 382 10.14 -12.44 -7.63
CA GLU A 382 11.30 -13.21 -7.13
C GLU A 382 12.41 -12.31 -6.56
N GLY A 383 12.29 -10.99 -6.71
CA GLY A 383 13.25 -10.04 -6.19
C GLY A 383 13.07 -9.72 -4.70
N SER A 384 14.17 -9.53 -3.98
CA SER A 384 14.15 -9.17 -2.57
C SER A 384 13.80 -7.71 -2.35
N PHE A 385 12.63 -7.40 -1.76
CA PHE A 385 12.22 -6.04 -1.41
C PHE A 385 13.20 -5.36 -0.43
N THR A 386 13.73 -6.11 0.52
CA THR A 386 14.72 -5.58 1.48
C THR A 386 16.03 -5.22 0.78
N ALA A 387 16.48 -6.06 -0.15
CA ALA A 387 17.67 -5.78 -0.95
C ALA A 387 17.48 -4.54 -1.84
N ALA A 388 16.33 -4.43 -2.51
CA ALA A 388 16.01 -3.25 -3.32
C ALA A 388 15.99 -1.96 -2.49
N ARG A 389 15.42 -1.99 -1.28
CA ARG A 389 15.44 -0.86 -0.35
C ARG A 389 16.87 -0.47 0.06
N SER A 390 17.70 -1.46 0.41
CA SER A 390 19.08 -1.21 0.82
C SER A 390 19.92 -0.67 -0.34
N ALA A 391 19.77 -1.22 -1.53
CA ALA A 391 20.44 -0.75 -2.73
C ALA A 391 20.01 0.68 -3.09
N LEU A 392 18.71 1.02 -3.00
CA LEU A 392 18.22 2.38 -3.22
C LEU A 392 18.81 3.37 -2.21
N ALA A 393 18.87 3.01 -0.92
CA ALA A 393 19.47 3.86 0.11
C ALA A 393 20.96 4.12 -0.16
N GLN A 394 21.70 3.08 -0.55
CA GLN A 394 23.13 3.20 -0.90
C GLN A 394 23.33 4.06 -2.15
N ALA A 395 22.58 3.82 -3.21
CA ALA A 395 22.64 4.63 -4.43
C ALA A 395 22.29 6.10 -4.14
N ASN A 396 21.27 6.34 -3.32
CA ASN A 396 20.89 7.69 -2.92
C ASN A 396 22.00 8.41 -2.17
N HIS A 397 22.66 7.72 -1.25
CA HIS A 397 23.83 8.29 -0.54
C HIS A 397 24.96 8.63 -1.52
N GLN A 398 25.37 7.70 -2.39
CA GLN A 398 26.43 7.91 -3.37
C GLN A 398 26.11 9.06 -4.33
N LEU A 399 24.89 9.12 -4.87
CA LEU A 399 24.45 10.16 -5.80
C LEU A 399 24.43 11.55 -5.17
N ARG A 400 24.19 11.64 -3.87
CA ARG A 400 24.22 12.91 -3.13
C ARG A 400 25.62 13.53 -3.07
N TRP A 401 26.64 12.69 -2.99
CA TRP A 401 28.04 13.13 -2.91
C TRP A 401 28.76 13.12 -4.25
N GLN A 402 28.28 12.32 -5.22
CA GLN A 402 28.90 12.12 -6.53
C GLN A 402 27.86 12.20 -7.66
N PRO A 403 27.14 13.32 -7.80
CA PRO A 403 26.04 13.44 -8.79
C PRO A 403 26.54 13.31 -10.24
N GLN A 404 27.81 13.60 -10.50
CA GLN A 404 28.43 13.44 -11.83
C GLN A 404 28.50 11.97 -12.28
N HIS A 405 28.50 11.01 -11.37
CA HIS A 405 28.51 9.57 -11.68
C HIS A 405 27.12 8.95 -11.74
N ARG A 406 26.07 9.74 -11.90
CA ARG A 406 24.66 9.33 -11.83
C ARG A 406 24.37 8.06 -12.64
N ASN A 407 24.71 8.03 -13.93
CA ASN A 407 24.40 6.91 -14.80
C ASN A 407 25.07 5.60 -14.36
N LEU A 408 26.33 5.69 -13.88
CA LEU A 408 27.05 4.53 -13.35
C LEU A 408 26.40 4.02 -12.06
N ILE A 409 26.09 4.91 -11.13
CA ILE A 409 25.50 4.53 -9.83
C ILE A 409 24.12 3.90 -10.03
N LEU A 410 23.30 4.42 -10.95
CA LEU A 410 21.99 3.86 -11.26
C LEU A 410 22.10 2.50 -11.97
N HIS A 411 23.11 2.32 -12.81
CA HIS A 411 23.39 1.02 -13.41
C HIS A 411 23.78 -0.02 -12.33
N VAL A 412 24.69 0.35 -11.42
CA VAL A 412 25.07 -0.50 -10.29
C VAL A 412 23.88 -0.82 -9.40
N LEU A 413 22.98 0.14 -9.15
CA LEU A 413 21.72 -0.10 -8.43
C LEU A 413 20.90 -1.21 -9.08
N ALA A 414 20.71 -1.15 -10.40
CA ALA A 414 19.94 -2.16 -11.13
C ALA A 414 20.59 -3.56 -11.03
N GLU A 415 21.93 -3.63 -11.16
CA GLU A 415 22.67 -4.88 -11.01
C GLU A 415 22.59 -5.44 -9.58
N MET A 416 22.71 -4.59 -8.56
CA MET A 416 22.56 -5.00 -7.17
C MET A 416 21.19 -5.59 -6.87
N ILE A 417 20.13 -4.99 -7.43
CA ILE A 417 18.76 -5.51 -7.25
C ILE A 417 18.61 -6.87 -7.95
N ARG A 418 19.13 -7.00 -9.17
CA ARG A 418 19.07 -8.24 -9.95
C ARG A 418 19.83 -9.38 -9.30
N SER A 419 20.98 -9.11 -8.71
CA SER A 419 21.85 -10.13 -8.10
C SER A 419 21.34 -10.69 -6.78
N GLN A 420 20.24 -10.13 -6.23
CA GLN A 420 19.70 -10.52 -4.93
C GLN A 420 18.25 -11.03 -5.08
N PRO A 421 18.06 -12.28 -5.52
CA PRO A 421 16.74 -12.89 -5.57
C PRO A 421 16.15 -13.04 -4.16
N LEU A 422 14.84 -13.22 -4.11
CA LEU A 422 14.16 -13.57 -2.87
C LEU A 422 14.65 -14.94 -2.39
N ASP A 423 15.10 -15.02 -1.15
CA ASP A 423 15.44 -16.30 -0.50
C ASP A 423 14.14 -17.07 -0.21
N VAL A 424 13.72 -17.86 -1.19
CA VAL A 424 12.55 -18.73 -1.06
C VAL A 424 12.97 -19.97 -0.29
N ARG A 425 12.35 -20.22 0.86
CA ARG A 425 12.54 -21.41 1.68
C ARG A 425 11.30 -22.31 1.57
N PRO A 426 11.16 -23.10 0.50
CA PRO A 426 9.97 -23.89 0.23
C PRO A 426 9.69 -24.91 1.34
N ASP A 427 10.75 -25.45 1.99
CA ASP A 427 10.65 -26.50 3.00
C ASP A 427 10.60 -25.96 4.44
N ARG A 428 10.29 -24.70 4.63
CA ARG A 428 10.19 -24.14 5.97
C ARG A 428 8.93 -24.63 6.69
N THR A 429 9.04 -25.75 7.34
CA THR A 429 7.97 -26.43 8.12
C THR A 429 7.93 -26.01 9.58
N GLU A 430 8.76 -25.04 10.01
CA GLU A 430 8.80 -24.60 11.40
C GLU A 430 7.45 -24.00 11.79
N PRO A 431 6.72 -24.59 12.78
CA PRO A 431 5.50 -24.02 13.28
C PRO A 431 5.79 -22.62 13.84
N ARG A 432 5.18 -21.60 13.26
CA ARG A 432 5.30 -20.24 13.78
C ARG A 432 4.63 -20.22 15.14
N ARG A 433 5.42 -20.27 16.20
CA ARG A 433 4.90 -20.00 17.55
C ARG A 433 4.22 -18.64 17.51
N LYS A 434 2.90 -18.59 17.74
CA LYS A 434 2.21 -17.32 17.97
C LYS A 434 2.98 -16.60 19.05
N ARG A 435 3.74 -15.56 18.70
CA ARG A 435 4.27 -14.67 19.72
C ARG A 435 3.05 -14.09 20.41
N PRO A 436 2.97 -14.16 21.77
CA PRO A 436 1.92 -13.46 22.47
C PRO A 436 1.93 -12.02 21.96
N ASP A 437 0.75 -11.49 21.65
CA ASP A 437 0.56 -10.12 21.17
C ASP A 437 1.36 -9.18 22.07
N ARG A 438 2.58 -8.86 21.66
CA ARG A 438 3.34 -7.78 22.29
C ARG A 438 2.64 -6.52 21.81
N ARG A 439 1.60 -6.14 22.57
CA ARG A 439 1.06 -4.81 22.44
C ARG A 439 2.24 -3.86 22.61
N PRO A 440 2.65 -3.11 21.60
CA PRO A 440 3.88 -2.32 21.64
C PRO A 440 3.82 -1.24 22.73
N TYR A 441 2.62 -1.01 23.30
CA TYR A 441 2.42 -0.01 24.35
C TYR A 441 1.54 -0.59 25.48
N PRO A 442 1.90 -0.38 26.75
CA PRO A 442 0.99 -0.66 27.84
C PRO A 442 -0.30 0.14 27.64
N VAL A 443 -1.44 -0.54 27.74
CA VAL A 443 -2.75 0.10 27.61
C VAL A 443 -3.00 0.94 28.86
N PHE A 444 -2.49 2.16 28.89
CA PHE A 444 -2.90 3.13 29.90
C PHE A 444 -4.28 3.67 29.51
N LYS A 445 -5.27 3.50 30.37
CA LYS A 445 -6.61 4.10 30.20
C LYS A 445 -6.58 5.62 30.33
N THR A 446 -5.51 6.19 30.90
CA THR A 446 -5.31 7.62 31.14
C THR A 446 -3.98 8.08 30.55
N PRO A 447 -3.85 9.35 30.16
CA PRO A 447 -2.60 9.93 29.71
C PRO A 447 -1.48 9.69 30.75
N ARG A 448 -0.29 9.36 30.27
CA ARG A 448 0.86 9.05 31.15
C ARG A 448 1.16 10.16 32.17
N ALA A 449 0.87 11.40 31.82
CA ALA A 449 1.00 12.55 32.71
C ALA A 449 -0.01 12.53 33.86
N GLU A 450 -1.26 12.16 33.60
CA GLU A 450 -2.30 12.01 34.63
C GLU A 450 -2.02 10.83 35.55
N TRP A 451 -1.60 9.70 34.97
CA TRP A 451 -1.17 8.53 35.75
C TRP A 451 0.00 8.86 36.69
N ARG A 452 1.01 9.63 36.18
CA ARG A 452 2.14 10.08 37.02
C ARG A 452 1.70 11.05 38.12
N ARG A 453 0.72 11.92 37.87
CA ARG A 453 0.17 12.83 38.87
C ARG A 453 -0.59 12.05 39.96
N ALA A 454 -1.46 11.15 39.57
CA ALA A 454 -2.21 10.30 40.47
C ALA A 454 -1.27 9.47 41.41
N ARG A 455 -0.15 8.96 40.87
CA ARG A 455 0.83 8.19 41.61
C ARG A 455 1.72 9.04 42.54
N LYS A 456 1.82 10.36 42.33
CA LYS A 456 2.55 11.25 43.22
C LYS A 456 1.66 11.84 44.31
N ALA A 457 0.35 11.71 44.16
CA ALA A 457 -0.65 12.23 45.10
C ALA A 457 -1.16 11.15 46.09
N GLY A 458 -0.79 9.89 45.95
CA GLY A 458 -0.99 8.79 46.87
C GLY A 458 0.34 8.24 47.36
#